data_309d90c413107eb4d59854c046848538
#
_entry.id   309d90c413107eb4d59854c046848538
#
_cell.length_a   1.000
_cell.length_b   1.000
_cell.length_c   1.000
_cell.angle_alpha   90.00
_cell.angle_beta   90.00
_cell.angle_gamma   90.00
#
_symmetry.space_group_name_H-M   'P 1'
#
loop_
_entity.id
_entity.type
_entity.pdbx_description
1 polymer ?
#
loop_
_entity_poly.entity_id
_entity_poly.type
_entity_poly.pdbx_seq_one_letter_code
_entity_poly.pdbx_strand_id
1 'polypeptide(L)'
;MKNDLETCAEEYSALLDQACMNVGADLFEDQIEIFDLAMAKARFSAAMSLANHVGTDHQDLATYFLASTLRELDRLLLADPTVYGLSQPQVSGKEAINEPLKPENVTKIGKQYSSAPLPDINLGSEHEIIKKTFSDFSDKHIKPVAQKIHNENLLVPKSLIEPLKDLGTFGLSIPEKFGGLKPDDREDLLTMVIVTEE
;
A
#
# COMPACT_ATOMS: atom_id res chain seq x y z
N MET A 1 9.12 -24.45 -2.77
CA MET A 1 8.43 -23.47 -1.88
C MET A 1 8.46 -22.05 -2.44
N LYS A 2 9.63 -21.39 -2.66
CA LYS A 2 9.65 -20.05 -3.24
C LYS A 2 9.04 -20.02 -4.64
N ASN A 3 9.39 -20.99 -5.47
CA ASN A 3 8.87 -21.17 -6.83
C ASN A 3 7.34 -21.40 -6.85
N ASP A 4 6.80 -22.14 -5.90
CA ASP A 4 5.36 -22.44 -5.85
C ASP A 4 4.54 -21.21 -5.43
N LEU A 5 5.07 -20.37 -4.52
CA LEU A 5 4.42 -19.12 -4.12
C LEU A 5 4.48 -18.07 -5.23
N GLU A 6 5.57 -18.01 -5.98
CA GLU A 6 5.71 -17.15 -7.16
C GLU A 6 4.73 -17.57 -8.27
N THR A 7 4.63 -18.87 -8.58
CA THR A 7 3.65 -19.40 -9.53
C THR A 7 2.21 -19.07 -9.10
N CYS A 8 1.91 -19.28 -7.82
CA CYS A 8 0.61 -18.92 -7.25
C CYS A 8 0.31 -17.42 -7.41
N ALA A 9 1.31 -16.55 -7.19
CA ALA A 9 1.17 -15.11 -7.35
C ALA A 9 0.90 -14.72 -8.81
N GLU A 10 1.55 -15.36 -9.79
CA GLU A 10 1.31 -15.12 -11.22
C GLU A 10 -0.13 -15.50 -11.62
N GLU A 11 -0.63 -16.64 -11.14
CA GLU A 11 -2.00 -17.07 -11.42
C GLU A 11 -3.04 -16.13 -10.78
N TYR A 12 -2.82 -15.67 -9.55
CA TYR A 12 -3.69 -14.65 -8.93
C TYR A 12 -3.62 -13.30 -9.64
N SER A 13 -2.44 -12.91 -10.14
CA SER A 13 -2.32 -11.71 -10.97
C SER A 13 -3.20 -11.78 -12.21
N ALA A 14 -3.15 -12.90 -12.91
CA ALA A 14 -3.97 -13.11 -14.12
C ALA A 14 -5.47 -13.10 -13.81
N LEU A 15 -5.90 -13.73 -12.71
CA LEU A 15 -7.29 -13.72 -12.28
C LEU A 15 -7.76 -12.31 -11.87
N LEU A 16 -6.92 -11.56 -11.19
CA LEU A 16 -7.22 -10.20 -10.78
C LEU A 16 -7.33 -9.26 -11.98
N ASP A 17 -6.46 -9.41 -12.98
CA ASP A 17 -6.53 -8.66 -14.23
C ASP A 17 -7.81 -9.02 -15.01
N GLN A 18 -8.18 -10.30 -15.08
CA GLN A 18 -9.43 -10.75 -15.68
C GLN A 18 -10.66 -10.18 -14.98
N ALA A 19 -10.67 -10.19 -13.63
CA ALA A 19 -11.75 -9.60 -12.84
C ALA A 19 -11.88 -8.09 -13.09
N CYS A 20 -10.75 -7.37 -13.14
CA CYS A 20 -10.74 -5.95 -13.46
C CYS A 20 -11.25 -5.63 -14.87
N MET A 21 -11.06 -6.53 -15.85
CA MET A 21 -11.62 -6.37 -17.20
C MET A 21 -13.10 -6.68 -17.26
N ASN A 22 -13.59 -7.61 -16.45
CA ASN A 22 -14.99 -8.03 -16.47
C ASN A 22 -15.92 -7.06 -15.72
N VAL A 23 -15.41 -6.45 -14.64
CA VAL A 23 -16.13 -5.48 -13.81
C VAL A 23 -15.82 -4.06 -14.30
N GLY A 24 -16.77 -3.16 -14.22
CA GLY A 24 -16.55 -1.74 -14.55
C GLY A 24 -17.19 -1.27 -15.83
N ALA A 25 -18.11 -2.06 -16.40
CA ALA A 25 -18.97 -1.61 -17.49
C ALA A 25 -19.97 -0.53 -16.99
N ASP A 26 -20.40 -0.61 -15.74
CA ASP A 26 -21.24 0.38 -15.08
C ASP A 26 -20.62 0.88 -13.77
N LEU A 27 -20.03 2.08 -13.84
CA LEU A 27 -19.36 2.72 -12.67
C LEU A 27 -20.32 3.05 -11.52
N PHE A 28 -21.63 3.02 -11.73
CA PHE A 28 -22.62 3.32 -10.69
C PHE A 28 -23.17 2.07 -10.03
N GLU A 29 -23.33 0.99 -10.77
CA GLU A 29 -23.84 -0.28 -10.25
C GLU A 29 -22.74 -1.13 -9.59
N ASP A 30 -21.52 -1.11 -10.14
CA ASP A 30 -20.40 -1.96 -9.72
C ASP A 30 -19.42 -1.26 -8.75
N GLN A 31 -19.84 -0.23 -8.01
CA GLN A 31 -18.92 0.59 -7.18
C GLN A 31 -18.19 -0.21 -6.11
N ILE A 32 -18.85 -1.18 -5.48
CA ILE A 32 -18.25 -2.00 -4.41
C ILE A 32 -17.20 -2.91 -5.02
N GLU A 33 -17.53 -3.59 -6.10
CA GLU A 33 -16.65 -4.52 -6.80
C GLU A 33 -15.42 -3.80 -7.37
N ILE A 34 -15.62 -2.61 -7.94
CA ILE A 34 -14.53 -1.77 -8.45
C ILE A 34 -13.61 -1.34 -7.31
N PHE A 35 -14.16 -0.92 -6.18
CA PHE A 35 -13.35 -0.53 -5.01
C PHE A 35 -12.57 -1.71 -4.46
N ASP A 36 -13.19 -2.86 -4.29
CA ASP A 36 -12.55 -4.07 -3.77
C ASP A 36 -11.42 -4.54 -4.69
N LEU A 37 -11.63 -4.54 -6.00
CA LEU A 37 -10.61 -4.88 -6.99
C LEU A 37 -9.46 -3.86 -7.01
N ALA A 38 -9.75 -2.57 -6.91
CA ALA A 38 -8.73 -1.52 -6.86
C ALA A 38 -7.85 -1.67 -5.62
N MET A 39 -8.43 -1.92 -4.45
CA MET A 39 -7.70 -2.17 -3.21
C MET A 39 -6.88 -3.47 -3.28
N ALA A 40 -7.46 -4.52 -3.84
CA ALA A 40 -6.78 -5.80 -4.05
C ALA A 40 -5.57 -5.63 -4.99
N LYS A 41 -5.73 -4.91 -6.09
CA LYS A 41 -4.66 -4.62 -7.04
C LYS A 41 -3.53 -3.80 -6.42
N ALA A 42 -3.86 -2.77 -5.66
CA ALA A 42 -2.87 -1.95 -4.95
C ALA A 42 -2.06 -2.78 -3.95
N ARG A 43 -2.72 -3.58 -3.11
CA ARG A 43 -2.07 -4.49 -2.15
C ARG A 43 -1.19 -5.52 -2.83
N PHE A 44 -1.70 -6.15 -3.87
CA PHE A 44 -0.94 -7.15 -4.62
C PHE A 44 0.31 -6.54 -5.26
N SER A 45 0.19 -5.37 -5.89
CA SER A 45 1.33 -4.65 -6.47
C SER A 45 2.39 -4.29 -5.42
N ALA A 46 1.96 -3.83 -4.25
CA ALA A 46 2.86 -3.55 -3.12
C ALA A 46 3.56 -4.80 -2.61
N ALA A 47 2.83 -5.93 -2.46
CA ALA A 47 3.38 -7.20 -2.01
C ALA A 47 4.42 -7.75 -3.00
N MET A 48 4.14 -7.70 -4.29
CA MET A 48 5.07 -8.11 -5.34
C MET A 48 6.30 -7.21 -5.40
N SER A 49 6.12 -5.90 -5.27
CA SER A 49 7.24 -4.96 -5.21
C SER A 49 8.14 -5.24 -4.01
N LEU A 50 7.57 -5.44 -2.82
CA LEU A 50 8.33 -5.79 -1.63
C LEU A 50 9.08 -7.10 -1.80
N ALA A 51 8.43 -8.16 -2.31
CA ALA A 51 9.04 -9.47 -2.51
C ALA A 51 10.23 -9.44 -3.48
N ASN A 52 10.17 -8.55 -4.49
CA ASN A 52 11.20 -8.44 -5.52
C ASN A 52 12.37 -7.51 -5.15
N HIS A 53 12.16 -6.54 -4.26
CA HIS A 53 13.16 -5.48 -4.00
C HIS A 53 13.72 -5.50 -2.59
N VAL A 54 13.12 -6.27 -1.65
CA VAL A 54 13.61 -6.35 -0.29
C VAL A 54 14.91 -7.15 -0.22
N GLY A 55 15.85 -6.71 0.62
CA GLY A 55 17.09 -7.43 0.89
C GLY A 55 16.84 -8.77 1.62
N THR A 56 17.86 -9.63 1.63
CA THR A 56 17.79 -10.97 2.24
C THR A 56 17.35 -10.97 3.69
N ASP A 57 17.70 -9.91 4.44
CA ASP A 57 17.43 -9.80 5.87
C ASP A 57 15.93 -9.60 6.19
N HIS A 58 15.14 -9.20 5.21
CA HIS A 58 13.70 -8.95 5.35
C HIS A 58 12.84 -9.86 4.47
N GLN A 59 13.43 -10.90 3.90
CA GLN A 59 12.74 -11.82 2.98
C GLN A 59 11.58 -12.55 3.67
N ASP A 60 11.72 -12.89 4.97
CA ASP A 60 10.64 -13.54 5.73
C ASP A 60 9.40 -12.62 5.83
N LEU A 61 9.62 -11.33 6.07
CA LEU A 61 8.54 -10.32 6.13
C LEU A 61 7.85 -10.15 4.77
N ALA A 62 8.65 -10.04 3.70
CA ALA A 62 8.12 -9.93 2.34
C ALA A 62 7.32 -11.16 1.92
N THR A 63 7.82 -12.35 2.24
CA THR A 63 7.13 -13.63 1.98
C THR A 63 5.82 -13.74 2.76
N TYR A 64 5.82 -13.33 4.03
CA TYR A 64 4.61 -13.25 4.85
C TYR A 64 3.57 -12.28 4.24
N PHE A 65 4.01 -11.09 3.85
CA PHE A 65 3.12 -10.08 3.28
C PHE A 65 2.52 -10.55 1.95
N LEU A 66 3.32 -11.14 1.08
CA LEU A 66 2.84 -11.75 -0.18
C LEU A 66 1.83 -12.86 0.10
N ALA A 67 2.16 -13.82 0.97
CA ALA A 67 1.26 -14.92 1.30
C ALA A 67 -0.06 -14.43 1.94
N SER A 68 0.00 -13.42 2.80
CA SER A 68 -1.18 -12.78 3.39
C SER A 68 -2.07 -12.14 2.32
N THR A 69 -1.46 -11.43 1.38
CA THR A 69 -2.18 -10.81 0.26
C THR A 69 -2.81 -11.85 -0.67
N LEU A 70 -2.10 -12.92 -1.00
CA LEU A 70 -2.65 -14.01 -1.82
C LEU A 70 -3.82 -14.71 -1.14
N ARG A 71 -3.79 -14.86 0.19
CA ARG A 71 -4.93 -15.39 0.95
C ARG A 71 -6.16 -14.46 0.92
N GLU A 72 -5.95 -13.16 0.92
CA GLU A 72 -7.04 -12.19 0.74
C GLU A 72 -7.62 -12.26 -0.66
N LEU A 73 -6.77 -12.38 -1.70
CA LEU A 73 -7.22 -12.59 -3.08
C LEU A 73 -7.99 -13.91 -3.25
N ASP A 74 -7.55 -14.98 -2.61
CA ASP A 74 -8.28 -16.26 -2.59
C ASP A 74 -9.71 -16.07 -2.09
N ARG A 75 -9.86 -15.35 -0.98
CA ARG A 75 -11.18 -15.07 -0.41
C ARG A 75 -12.02 -14.16 -1.29
N LEU A 76 -11.40 -13.13 -1.86
CA LEU A 76 -12.11 -12.16 -2.71
C LEU A 76 -12.59 -12.80 -4.00
N LEU A 77 -11.68 -13.42 -4.75
CA LEU A 77 -11.95 -13.86 -6.12
C LEU A 77 -12.56 -15.26 -6.24
N LEU A 78 -12.37 -16.13 -5.23
CA LEU A 78 -12.74 -17.53 -5.30
C LEU A 78 -13.88 -17.94 -4.36
N ALA A 79 -14.31 -17.08 -3.45
CA ALA A 79 -15.48 -17.38 -2.62
C ALA A 79 -16.78 -17.30 -3.42
N ASP A 80 -16.92 -16.26 -4.25
CA ASP A 80 -17.99 -16.14 -5.25
C ASP A 80 -17.41 -15.53 -6.54
N PRO A 81 -16.80 -16.33 -7.39
CA PRO A 81 -16.13 -15.82 -8.59
C PRO A 81 -17.09 -15.20 -9.60
N THR A 82 -18.38 -15.50 -9.53
CA THR A 82 -19.39 -14.97 -10.46
C THR A 82 -19.60 -13.48 -10.29
N VAL A 83 -19.40 -12.95 -9.08
CA VAL A 83 -19.43 -11.50 -8.79
C VAL A 83 -18.43 -10.74 -9.65
N TYR A 84 -17.29 -11.35 -9.94
CA TYR A 84 -16.22 -10.76 -10.75
C TYR A 84 -16.20 -11.31 -12.19
N GLY A 85 -17.27 -11.95 -12.64
CA GLY A 85 -17.39 -12.52 -13.98
C GLY A 85 -16.37 -13.63 -14.26
N LEU A 86 -15.85 -14.29 -13.23
CA LEU A 86 -14.90 -15.38 -13.36
C LEU A 86 -15.65 -16.72 -13.44
N SER A 87 -15.30 -17.57 -14.42
CA SER A 87 -15.90 -18.90 -14.57
C SER A 87 -14.94 -19.97 -14.05
N GLN A 88 -15.27 -20.57 -12.91
CA GLN A 88 -14.56 -21.67 -12.26
C GLN A 88 -13.03 -21.48 -12.20
N PRO A 89 -12.54 -20.36 -11.65
CA PRO A 89 -11.12 -20.11 -11.56
C PRO A 89 -10.44 -21.16 -10.68
N GLN A 90 -9.26 -21.61 -11.11
CA GLN A 90 -8.43 -22.51 -10.34
C GLN A 90 -7.05 -21.88 -10.18
N VAL A 91 -6.47 -22.04 -9.01
CA VAL A 91 -5.11 -21.59 -8.70
C VAL A 91 -4.32 -22.79 -8.19
N SER A 92 -3.19 -23.03 -8.82
CA SER A 92 -2.26 -24.10 -8.45
C SER A 92 -1.38 -23.67 -7.29
N GLY A 93 -0.90 -24.63 -6.51
CA GLY A 93 0.11 -24.35 -5.47
C GLY A 93 -0.37 -23.51 -4.28
N LYS A 94 -1.69 -23.41 -4.05
CA LYS A 94 -2.26 -22.66 -2.91
C LYS A 94 -1.72 -23.10 -1.54
N GLU A 95 -1.26 -24.32 -1.42
CA GLU A 95 -0.64 -24.86 -0.19
C GLU A 95 0.58 -24.03 0.21
N ALA A 96 1.30 -23.45 -0.77
CA ALA A 96 2.45 -22.59 -0.52
C ALA A 96 2.11 -21.31 0.25
N ILE A 97 0.87 -20.85 0.19
CA ILE A 97 0.36 -19.69 0.95
C ILE A 97 0.35 -19.99 2.45
N ASN A 98 0.13 -21.25 2.83
CA ASN A 98 -0.09 -21.62 4.22
C ASN A 98 1.18 -21.59 5.06
N GLU A 99 2.32 -21.96 4.51
CA GLU A 99 3.59 -22.10 5.25
C GLU A 99 4.05 -20.75 5.86
N PRO A 100 4.14 -19.64 5.11
CA PRO A 100 4.54 -18.35 5.68
C PRO A 100 3.56 -17.83 6.75
N LEU A 101 2.30 -18.26 6.71
CA LEU A 101 1.23 -17.80 7.59
C LEU A 101 1.03 -18.68 8.83
N LYS A 102 1.87 -19.68 9.07
CA LYS A 102 1.81 -20.48 10.30
C LYS A 102 2.14 -19.62 11.52
N PRO A 103 1.46 -19.88 12.67
CA PRO A 103 1.66 -19.09 13.90
C PRO A 103 3.12 -18.97 14.34
N GLU A 104 3.91 -20.03 14.17
CA GLU A 104 5.34 -20.01 14.49
C GLU A 104 6.14 -19.02 13.63
N ASN A 105 5.87 -18.97 12.32
CA ASN A 105 6.53 -18.04 11.40
C ASN A 105 6.10 -16.59 11.67
N VAL A 106 4.80 -16.36 11.88
CA VAL A 106 4.27 -15.05 12.24
C VAL A 106 4.86 -14.54 13.56
N THR A 107 4.97 -15.45 14.56
CA THR A 107 5.58 -15.12 15.86
C THR A 107 7.06 -14.78 15.71
N LYS A 108 7.79 -15.51 14.87
CA LYS A 108 9.22 -15.24 14.58
C LYS A 108 9.39 -13.83 13.99
N ILE A 109 8.60 -13.51 12.96
CA ILE A 109 8.60 -12.18 12.33
C ILE A 109 8.23 -11.09 13.35
N GLY A 110 7.15 -11.28 14.12
CA GLY A 110 6.75 -10.34 15.16
C GLY A 110 7.84 -10.07 16.19
N LYS A 111 8.56 -11.10 16.64
CA LYS A 111 9.70 -10.94 17.56
C LYS A 111 10.87 -10.20 16.92
N GLN A 112 11.17 -10.48 15.66
CA GLN A 112 12.25 -9.82 14.92
C GLN A 112 12.00 -8.30 14.81
N TYR A 113 10.75 -7.90 14.53
CA TYR A 113 10.39 -6.50 14.28
C TYR A 113 9.80 -5.75 15.48
N SER A 114 9.54 -6.44 16.60
CA SER A 114 8.96 -5.79 17.79
C SER A 114 9.92 -4.83 18.52
N SER A 115 11.21 -4.99 18.33
CA SER A 115 12.26 -4.21 18.99
C SER A 115 13.29 -3.62 18.03
N ALA A 116 13.20 -3.93 16.75
CA ALA A 116 14.06 -3.36 15.71
C ALA A 116 13.29 -2.24 14.97
N PRO A 117 13.94 -1.13 14.64
CA PRO A 117 13.34 -0.19 13.69
C PRO A 117 13.09 -0.91 12.36
N LEU A 118 12.04 -0.48 11.66
CA LEU A 118 11.84 -0.91 10.27
C LEU A 118 13.10 -0.58 9.44
N PRO A 119 13.40 -1.38 8.41
CA PRO A 119 14.57 -1.13 7.57
C PRO A 119 14.54 0.29 7.03
N ASP A 120 15.67 0.95 7.13
CA ASP A 120 15.84 2.28 6.59
C ASP A 120 15.79 2.20 5.06
N ILE A 121 14.83 2.89 4.47
CA ILE A 121 14.70 2.96 3.01
C ILE A 121 15.64 4.07 2.55
N ASN A 122 16.61 3.76 1.72
CA ASN A 122 17.46 4.77 1.09
C ASN A 122 16.62 5.58 0.08
N LEU A 123 16.12 6.70 0.52
CA LEU A 123 15.25 7.58 -0.28
C LEU A 123 16.03 8.47 -1.26
N GLY A 124 17.36 8.56 -1.13
CA GLY A 124 18.14 9.57 -1.82
C GLY A 124 18.02 10.95 -1.15
N SER A 125 18.97 11.84 -1.47
CA SER A 125 19.16 13.10 -0.72
C SER A 125 17.96 14.06 -0.77
N GLU A 126 17.24 14.11 -1.90
CA GLU A 126 16.09 14.99 -2.07
C GLU A 126 14.92 14.55 -1.17
N HIS A 127 14.56 13.29 -1.23
CA HIS A 127 13.46 12.73 -0.44
C HIS A 127 13.78 12.70 1.07
N GLU A 128 15.06 12.55 1.45
CA GLU A 128 15.50 12.66 2.85
C GLU A 128 15.26 14.08 3.40
N ILE A 129 15.53 15.12 2.59
CA ILE A 129 15.25 16.50 2.96
C ILE A 129 13.75 16.73 3.12
N ILE A 130 12.94 16.21 2.19
CA ILE A 130 11.48 16.31 2.27
C ILE A 130 10.97 15.61 3.54
N LYS A 131 11.38 14.37 3.76
CA LYS A 131 11.03 13.58 4.95
C LYS A 131 11.33 14.36 6.21
N LYS A 132 12.57 14.83 6.37
CA LYS A 132 12.98 15.60 7.53
C LYS A 132 12.16 16.87 7.73
N THR A 133 11.88 17.60 6.65
CA THR A 133 11.11 18.86 6.72
C THR A 133 9.70 18.61 7.24
N PHE A 134 9.01 17.60 6.75
CA PHE A 134 7.65 17.28 7.18
C PHE A 134 7.61 16.62 8.55
N SER A 135 8.59 15.80 8.90
CA SER A 135 8.74 15.23 10.24
C SER A 135 8.95 16.32 11.29
N ASP A 136 9.88 17.23 11.06
CA ASP A 136 10.13 18.38 11.96
C ASP A 136 8.87 19.26 12.10
N PHE A 137 8.12 19.46 11.03
CA PHE A 137 6.86 20.20 11.07
C PHE A 137 5.79 19.46 11.88
N SER A 138 5.63 18.16 11.64
CA SER A 138 4.67 17.31 12.35
C SER A 138 4.94 17.30 13.86
N ASP A 139 6.20 17.06 14.25
CA ASP A 139 6.62 17.05 15.66
C ASP A 139 6.33 18.37 16.36
N LYS A 140 6.60 19.48 15.69
CA LYS A 140 6.47 20.81 16.27
C LYS A 140 5.03 21.35 16.29
N HIS A 141 4.25 21.07 15.26
CA HIS A 141 2.97 21.76 15.05
C HIS A 141 1.76 20.82 15.09
N ILE A 142 1.86 19.59 14.57
CA ILE A 142 0.72 18.66 14.45
C ILE A 142 0.57 17.82 15.72
N LYS A 143 1.60 17.08 16.10
CA LYS A 143 1.55 16.13 17.23
C LYS A 143 1.06 16.76 18.54
N PRO A 144 1.45 17.99 18.91
CA PRO A 144 0.98 18.60 20.16
C PRO A 144 -0.54 18.85 20.22
N VAL A 145 -1.21 18.97 19.09
CA VAL A 145 -2.63 19.33 19.02
C VAL A 145 -3.52 18.22 18.42
N ALA A 146 -2.94 17.25 17.74
CA ALA A 146 -3.69 16.20 17.01
C ALA A 146 -4.66 15.45 17.92
N GLN A 147 -4.20 15.01 19.10
CA GLN A 147 -5.03 14.28 20.05
C GLN A 147 -6.24 15.09 20.54
N LYS A 148 -6.04 16.40 20.78
CA LYS A 148 -7.12 17.30 21.18
C LYS A 148 -8.12 17.48 20.05
N ILE A 149 -7.65 17.76 18.83
CA ILE A 149 -8.51 17.91 17.64
C ILE A 149 -9.38 16.65 17.46
N HIS A 150 -8.77 15.47 17.56
CA HIS A 150 -9.49 14.20 17.42
C HIS A 150 -10.53 13.98 18.53
N ASN A 151 -10.14 14.10 19.79
CA ASN A 151 -11.00 13.82 20.94
C ASN A 151 -12.20 14.77 21.05
N GLU A 152 -12.01 16.02 20.69
CA GLU A 152 -13.02 17.07 20.77
C GLU A 152 -13.78 17.27 19.43
N ASN A 153 -13.48 16.44 18.41
CA ASN A 153 -14.07 16.53 17.06
C ASN A 153 -13.99 17.96 16.48
N LEU A 154 -12.80 18.60 16.64
CA LEU A 154 -12.58 19.95 16.18
C LEU A 154 -12.20 19.97 14.70
N LEU A 155 -12.48 21.10 14.03
CA LEU A 155 -11.93 21.38 12.71
C LEU A 155 -10.41 21.60 12.82
N VAL A 156 -9.68 21.19 11.78
CA VAL A 156 -8.24 21.48 11.66
C VAL A 156 -8.05 23.00 11.61
N PRO A 157 -7.29 23.60 12.55
CA PRO A 157 -7.17 25.05 12.64
C PRO A 157 -6.34 25.62 11.48
N LYS A 158 -6.67 26.84 11.06
CA LYS A 158 -5.93 27.55 10.00
C LYS A 158 -4.44 27.69 10.28
N SER A 159 -4.06 27.77 11.56
CA SER A 159 -2.66 27.79 12.00
C SER A 159 -1.85 26.54 11.63
N LEU A 160 -2.50 25.43 11.28
CA LEU A 160 -1.87 24.25 10.69
C LEU A 160 -1.97 24.25 9.16
N ILE A 161 -3.13 24.66 8.62
CA ILE A 161 -3.40 24.62 7.17
C ILE A 161 -2.50 25.61 6.41
N GLU A 162 -2.31 26.82 6.94
CA GLU A 162 -1.53 27.87 6.26
C GLU A 162 -0.04 27.48 6.10
N PRO A 163 0.65 27.03 7.17
CA PRO A 163 2.02 26.55 7.00
C PRO A 163 2.15 25.30 6.09
N LEU A 164 1.20 24.36 6.13
CA LEU A 164 1.18 23.22 5.21
C LEU A 164 1.04 23.65 3.76
N LYS A 165 0.22 24.66 3.50
CA LYS A 165 0.12 25.28 2.17
C LYS A 165 1.46 25.88 1.74
N ASP A 166 2.13 26.62 2.64
CA ASP A 166 3.42 27.25 2.35
C ASP A 166 4.53 26.21 2.10
N LEU A 167 4.43 25.02 2.70
CA LEU A 167 5.28 23.87 2.42
C LEU A 167 4.92 23.16 1.09
N GLY A 168 3.85 23.57 0.41
CA GLY A 168 3.44 23.01 -0.87
C GLY A 168 2.64 21.71 -0.79
N THR A 169 2.23 21.27 0.41
CA THR A 169 1.54 19.99 0.63
C THR A 169 0.37 19.75 -0.31
N PHE A 170 -0.44 20.77 -0.54
CA PHE A 170 -1.65 20.67 -1.39
C PHE A 170 -1.37 20.73 -2.88
N GLY A 171 -0.14 21.00 -3.29
CA GLY A 171 0.29 21.05 -4.68
C GLY A 171 0.95 19.78 -5.20
N LEU A 172 1.24 18.81 -4.34
CA LEU A 172 2.06 17.63 -4.66
C LEU A 172 1.47 16.75 -5.78
N SER A 173 0.16 16.68 -5.92
CA SER A 173 -0.53 15.92 -6.98
C SER A 173 -0.94 16.75 -8.18
N ILE A 174 -0.74 18.08 -8.13
CA ILE A 174 -1.13 18.99 -9.18
C ILE A 174 0.07 19.22 -10.10
N PRO A 175 -0.05 19.00 -11.43
CA PRO A 175 1.01 19.26 -12.38
C PRO A 175 1.53 20.72 -12.36
N GLU A 176 2.82 20.90 -12.60
CA GLU A 176 3.48 22.22 -12.63
C GLU A 176 2.80 23.20 -13.59
N LYS A 177 2.35 22.73 -14.76
CA LYS A 177 1.59 23.53 -15.73
C LYS A 177 0.28 24.11 -15.20
N PHE A 178 -0.24 23.58 -14.08
CA PHE A 178 -1.43 24.10 -13.38
C PHE A 178 -1.08 24.79 -12.06
N GLY A 179 0.21 25.08 -11.83
CA GLY A 179 0.70 25.76 -10.63
C GLY A 179 0.93 24.86 -9.42
N GLY A 180 1.01 23.53 -9.63
CA GLY A 180 1.35 22.55 -8.60
C GLY A 180 2.84 22.27 -8.51
N LEU A 181 3.20 21.17 -7.85
CA LEU A 181 4.58 20.73 -7.62
C LEU A 181 4.89 19.39 -8.29
N LYS A 182 3.88 18.71 -8.86
CA LYS A 182 4.10 17.46 -9.59
C LYS A 182 4.75 17.75 -10.94
N PRO A 183 5.92 17.15 -11.25
CA PRO A 183 6.52 17.27 -12.58
C PRO A 183 5.55 16.89 -13.69
N ASP A 184 5.57 17.63 -14.81
CA ASP A 184 4.65 17.37 -15.93
C ASP A 184 5.02 16.12 -16.73
N ASP A 185 6.28 15.68 -16.65
CA ASP A 185 6.85 14.58 -17.43
C ASP A 185 6.94 13.24 -16.70
N ARG A 186 6.64 13.21 -15.39
CA ARG A 186 6.69 11.99 -14.58
C ARG A 186 5.73 12.02 -13.41
N GLU A 187 5.40 10.83 -12.88
CA GLU A 187 4.72 10.69 -11.61
C GLU A 187 5.72 10.73 -10.45
N ASP A 188 5.42 11.50 -9.41
CA ASP A 188 6.20 11.55 -8.16
C ASP A 188 5.33 11.08 -6.99
N LEU A 189 5.03 9.79 -7.00
CA LEU A 189 4.24 9.16 -5.94
C LEU A 189 5.03 9.03 -4.64
N LEU A 190 6.36 8.95 -4.72
CA LEU A 190 7.21 8.76 -3.54
C LEU A 190 7.18 9.97 -2.63
N THR A 191 7.28 11.18 -3.18
CA THR A 191 7.12 12.42 -2.40
C THR A 191 5.75 12.47 -1.72
N MET A 192 4.66 12.09 -2.40
CA MET A 192 3.32 12.05 -1.79
C MET A 192 3.26 11.05 -0.62
N VAL A 193 3.85 9.85 -0.79
CA VAL A 193 3.89 8.82 0.27
C VAL A 193 4.65 9.35 1.48
N ILE A 194 5.84 9.90 1.28
CA ILE A 194 6.69 10.46 2.36
C ILE A 194 5.94 11.53 3.13
N VAL A 195 5.34 12.49 2.44
CA VAL A 195 4.61 13.60 3.08
C VAL A 195 3.34 13.12 3.82
N THR A 196 2.72 12.03 3.33
CA THR A 196 1.53 11.46 3.99
C THR A 196 1.90 10.63 5.22
N GLU A 197 3.09 10.02 5.23
CA GLU A 197 3.59 9.21 6.34
C GLU A 197 3.96 10.08 7.54
N GLU A 198 4.58 11.23 7.33
CA GLU A 198 5.04 12.14 8.39
C GLU A 198 3.92 13.03 8.96
#